data_96a07ed06d2054bc52683b1acd2b05a0
#
_entry.id   96a07ed06d2054bc52683b1acd2b05a0
#
_cell.length_a   1.000
_cell.length_b   1.000
_cell.length_c   1.000
_cell.angle_alpha   90.00
_cell.angle_beta   90.00
_cell.angle_gamma   90.00
#
_symmetry.space_group_name_H-M   'P 1'
#
loop_
_entity.id
_entity.type
_entity.pdbx_description
1 polymer ?
#
loop_
_entity_poly.entity_id
_entity_poly.type
_entity_poly.pdbx_seq_one_letter_code
_entity_poly.pdbx_strand_id
1 'polypeptide(L)' 'MATGTVKWFNPTKGFGFIQPEQGGQDVFVHISELERAGLNTLNEGQRVTYELATSRGKTAAANIKLADKAA' A
#
# COMPACT_ATOMS: atom_id res chain seq x y z
N MET A 1 8.44 -4.79 8.88
CA MET A 1 7.42 -4.53 7.85
C MET A 1 6.07 -4.36 8.51
N ALA A 2 5.29 -3.46 8.00
CA ALA A 2 3.96 -3.23 8.52
C ALA A 2 2.93 -4.00 7.68
N THR A 3 1.78 -4.27 8.27
CA THR A 3 0.67 -4.90 7.56
C THR A 3 -0.52 -3.95 7.61
N GLY A 4 -1.23 -3.86 6.51
CA GLY A 4 -2.41 -3.03 6.46
C GLY A 4 -3.40 -3.53 5.44
N THR A 5 -4.53 -2.85 5.36
CA THR A 5 -5.60 -3.18 4.44
C THR A 5 -5.76 -2.02 3.47
N VAL A 6 -5.86 -2.32 2.18
CA VAL A 6 -6.06 -1.29 1.17
C VAL A 6 -7.43 -0.65 1.40
N LYS A 7 -7.42 0.65 1.66
CA LYS A 7 -8.64 1.40 1.84
C LYS A 7 -9.29 1.68 0.50
N TRP A 8 -8.49 2.16 -0.45
CA TRP A 8 -8.89 2.29 -1.83
C TRP A 8 -7.64 2.53 -2.67
N PHE A 9 -7.75 2.24 -3.96
CA PHE A 9 -6.67 2.52 -4.90
C PHE A 9 -7.27 2.90 -6.23
N ASN A 10 -6.73 3.96 -6.84
CA ASN A 10 -7.18 4.43 -8.14
C ASN A 10 -6.06 4.25 -9.15
N PRO A 11 -6.09 3.20 -9.97
CA PRO A 11 -5.01 2.95 -10.94
C PRO A 11 -4.95 4.02 -12.03
N THR A 12 -6.05 4.68 -12.29
CA THR A 12 -6.07 5.75 -13.29
C THR A 12 -5.27 6.95 -12.82
N LYS A 13 -5.44 7.32 -11.55
CA LYS A 13 -4.67 8.42 -10.97
C LYS A 13 -3.30 7.97 -10.48
N GLY A 14 -3.13 6.67 -10.24
CA GLY A 14 -1.85 6.11 -9.87
C GLY A 14 -1.52 6.20 -8.39
N PHE A 15 -2.51 6.24 -7.52
CA PHE A 15 -2.25 6.26 -6.07
C PHE A 15 -3.45 5.73 -5.29
N GLY A 16 -3.20 5.45 -4.02
CA GLY A 16 -4.23 4.99 -3.11
C GLY A 16 -3.76 5.12 -1.68
N PHE A 17 -4.52 4.52 -0.78
CA PHE A 17 -4.22 4.56 0.65
C PHE A 17 -4.39 3.19 1.27
N ILE A 18 -3.52 2.90 2.24
CA ILE A 18 -3.55 1.68 3.02
C ILE A 18 -3.85 2.07 4.45
N GLN A 19 -4.80 1.39 5.07
CA GLN A 19 -5.10 1.59 6.46
C GLN A 19 -4.24 0.63 7.28
N PRO A 20 -3.33 1.14 8.12
CA PRO A 20 -2.49 0.27 8.93
C PRO A 20 -3.31 -0.61 9.86
N GLU A 21 -2.87 -1.85 10.03
CA GLU A 21 -3.57 -2.79 10.89
C GLU A 21 -3.60 -2.30 12.33
N GLN A 22 -2.54 -1.61 12.74
CA GLN A 22 -2.46 -1.07 14.09
C GLN A 22 -3.31 0.17 14.29
N GLY A 23 -3.90 0.70 13.23
CA GLY A 23 -4.66 1.92 13.30
C GLY A 23 -3.78 3.12 13.00
N GLY A 24 -4.36 4.30 13.17
CA GLY A 24 -3.65 5.54 12.89
C GLY A 24 -3.98 6.09 11.52
N GLN A 25 -3.11 6.92 10.99
CA GLN A 25 -3.34 7.59 9.72
C GLN A 25 -3.15 6.64 8.54
N ASP A 26 -3.94 6.86 7.49
CA ASP A 26 -3.77 6.10 6.26
C ASP A 26 -2.40 6.37 5.66
N VAL A 27 -1.84 5.35 5.04
CA VAL A 27 -0.53 5.44 4.42
C VAL A 27 -0.70 5.57 2.91
N PHE A 28 -0.08 6.58 2.34
CA PHE A 28 -0.12 6.81 0.90
C PHE A 28 0.67 5.74 0.16
N VAL A 29 0.15 5.29 -0.98
CA VAL A 29 0.88 4.36 -1.84
C VAL A 29 0.76 4.85 -3.28
N HIS A 30 1.90 4.87 -3.98
CA HIS A 30 1.94 5.28 -5.39
C HIS A 30 2.08 4.05 -6.29
N ILE A 31 1.54 4.17 -7.50
CA ILE A 31 1.55 3.04 -8.43
C ILE A 31 2.97 2.55 -8.77
N SER A 32 3.95 3.45 -8.70
CA SER A 32 5.33 3.06 -8.96
C SER A 32 5.81 1.98 -7.98
N GLU A 33 5.32 2.02 -6.74
CA GLU A 33 5.68 0.98 -5.77
C GLU A 33 5.02 -0.34 -6.10
N LEU A 34 3.82 -0.30 -6.68
CA LEU A 34 3.17 -1.51 -7.13
C LEU A 34 3.92 -2.14 -8.30
N GLU A 35 4.34 -1.31 -9.23
CA GLU A 35 5.08 -1.80 -10.39
C GLU A 35 6.39 -2.46 -9.97
N ARG A 36 7.07 -1.89 -8.98
CA ARG A 36 8.30 -2.49 -8.46
C ARG A 36 8.04 -3.85 -7.83
N ALA A 37 6.84 -4.06 -7.32
CA ALA A 37 6.44 -5.32 -6.72
C ALA A 37 5.82 -6.29 -7.73
N GLY A 38 5.71 -5.87 -8.99
CA GLY A 38 5.09 -6.69 -10.02
C GLY A 38 3.58 -6.64 -10.01
N LEU A 39 3.00 -5.61 -9.41
CA LEU A 39 1.57 -5.44 -9.29
C LEU A 39 1.08 -4.32 -10.20
N ASN A 40 -0.17 -4.40 -10.63
CA ASN A 40 -0.77 -3.36 -11.46
C ASN A 40 -1.73 -2.49 -10.69
N THR A 41 -2.38 -3.05 -9.68
CA THR A 41 -3.40 -2.36 -8.91
C THR A 41 -3.59 -3.07 -7.58
N LEU A 42 -4.29 -2.43 -6.68
CA LEU A 42 -4.68 -3.04 -5.42
C LEU A 42 -6.20 -3.01 -5.32
N ASN A 43 -6.77 -4.08 -4.78
CA ASN A 43 -8.19 -4.16 -4.57
C ASN A 43 -8.56 -3.62 -3.20
N GLU A 44 -9.71 -2.96 -3.12
CA GLU A 44 -10.23 -2.47 -1.86
C GLU A 44 -10.41 -3.63 -0.89
N GLY A 45 -9.92 -3.45 0.33
CA GLY A 45 -10.02 -4.49 1.35
C GLY A 45 -8.91 -5.53 1.30
N GLN A 46 -8.00 -5.42 0.34
CA GLN A 46 -6.91 -6.39 0.21
C GLN A 46 -5.85 -6.14 1.27
N ARG A 47 -5.32 -7.20 1.86
CA ARG A 47 -4.27 -7.08 2.85
C ARG A 47 -2.91 -7.08 2.18
N VAL A 48 -2.05 -6.19 2.64
CA VAL A 48 -0.70 -6.04 2.08
C VAL A 48 0.28 -5.83 3.21
N THR A 49 1.53 -6.24 2.97
CA THR A 49 2.65 -5.85 3.82
C THR A 49 3.44 -4.78 3.08
N TYR A 50 4.04 -3.89 3.84
CA TYR A 50 4.77 -2.79 3.25
C TYR A 50 5.77 -2.24 4.26
N GLU A 51 6.70 -1.43 3.76
CA GLU A 51 7.62 -0.70 4.60
C GLU A 51 7.25 0.78 4.54
N LEU A 52 7.43 1.46 5.66
CA LEU A 52 7.20 2.89 5.71
C LEU A 52 8.46 3.61 5.25
N ALA A 53 8.31 4.44 4.23
CA ALA A 53 9.40 5.24 3.73
C ALA A 53 9.02 6.71 3.89
N THR A 54 9.91 7.48 4.50
CA THR A 54 9.70 8.90 4.69
C THR A 54 10.61 9.67 3.76
N SER A 55 10.01 10.55 2.98
CA SER A 55 10.75 11.40 2.06
C SER A 55 10.13 12.79 2.09
N ARG A 56 10.97 13.79 2.30
CA ARG A 56 10.53 15.19 2.34
C ARG A 56 9.39 15.42 3.32
N GLY A 57 9.46 14.74 4.48
CA GLY A 57 8.45 14.89 5.52
C GLY A 57 7.15 14.16 5.27
N LYS A 58 7.07 13.37 4.20
CA LYS A 58 5.89 12.59 3.90
C LYS A 58 6.19 11.10 4.03
N THR A 59 5.27 10.38 4.63
CA THR A 59 5.40 8.94 4.79
C THR A 59 4.53 8.22 3.77
N ALA A 60 5.13 7.25 3.08
CA ALA A 60 4.43 6.47 2.07
C ALA A 60 4.81 5.01 2.19
N ALA A 61 4.00 4.13 1.62
CA ALA A 61 4.27 2.71 1.60
C ALA A 61 5.29 2.40 0.50
N ALA A 62 6.22 1.51 0.82
CA ALA A 62 7.23 1.05 -0.13
C ALA A 62 7.37 -0.45 0.00
N ASN A 63 7.97 -1.11 -0.99
CA ASN A 63 8.22 -2.55 -0.99
C ASN A 63 6.96 -3.34 -0.66
N ILE A 64 5.89 -3.05 -1.40
CA ILE A 64 4.58 -3.61 -1.14
C ILE A 64 4.53 -5.06 -1.57
N LYS A 65 3.96 -5.91 -0.72
CA LYS A 65 3.71 -7.31 -1.04
C LYS A 65 2.31 -7.67 -0.61
N LEU A 66 1.71 -8.59 -1.34
CA LEU A 66 0.40 -9.09 -0.97
C LEU A 66 0.56 -9.97 0.27
N ALA A 67 -0.14 -9.61 1.33
CA ALA A 67 -0.11 -10.35 2.58
C ALA A 67 -1.18 -11.43 2.61
N ASP A 68 -2.25 -11.22 1.86
CA ASP A 68 -3.36 -12.14 1.81
C ASP A 68 -3.01 -13.24 0.81
N LYS A 69 -2.52 -14.33 1.34
CA LYS A 69 -2.32 -15.49 0.51
C LYS A 69 -3.65 -16.17 0.33
N ALA A 70 -4.18 -16.06 -0.85
CA ALA A 70 -5.32 -16.87 -1.20
C ALA A 70 -4.90 -18.30 -1.02
N ALA A 71 -5.33 -18.86 0.05
CA ALA A 71 -4.98 -20.22 0.36
C ALA A 71 -5.62 -21.17 -0.66
#